data_ca505cfb4581c2ed1edf90b6bf2d5804
#
_entry.id   ca505cfb4581c2ed1edf90b6bf2d5804
#
_cell.length_a   1.000
_cell.length_b   1.000
_cell.length_c   1.000
_cell.angle_alpha   90.00
_cell.angle_beta   90.00
_cell.angle_gamma   90.00
#
_symmetry.space_group_name_H-M   'P 1'
#
loop_
_entity.id
_entity.type
_entity.pdbx_description
1 polymer ?
#
loop_
_entity_poly.entity_id
_entity_poly.type
_entity_poly.pdbx_seq_one_letter_code
_entity_poly.pdbx_strand_id
1 'polypeptide(L)'
;ERVTRETLTGEFEHEEKPDLVLAVADAGNLERNMFLVTQVLDLGLPVILVLNMMDVAKSKGISIRARQLEKTLGIPVVAISATERNGVLEVKEAINKINLRAPEPLQWEPDPALVKAIDVVKKEWINPFTDLQEKAHTIEALKLISNYDHESPETEKSDEIVKKAHDIIERAGKNPAALEVMNRYDFIEKSVGPVKEKKSEDKISLTDRIDSVITHSIF
;
A
#
# COMPACT_ATOMS: atom_id res chain seq x y z
N GLU A 1 -3.64 10.59 3.96
CA GLU A 1 -2.97 10.22 2.69
C GLU A 1 -2.32 11.43 1.99
N ARG A 2 -3.07 12.53 1.74
CA ARG A 2 -2.54 13.72 1.06
C ARG A 2 -1.32 14.32 1.78
N VAL A 3 -1.41 14.60 3.07
CA VAL A 3 -0.31 15.14 3.88
C VAL A 3 0.92 14.24 3.84
N THR A 4 0.72 12.93 4.02
CA THR A 4 1.82 11.96 3.96
C THR A 4 2.53 12.00 2.60
N ARG A 5 1.77 12.10 1.51
CA ARG A 5 2.32 12.18 0.17
C ARG A 5 3.11 13.48 -0.04
N GLU A 6 2.50 14.63 0.28
CA GLU A 6 3.13 15.95 0.14
C GLU A 6 4.46 16.02 0.89
N THR A 7 4.52 15.47 2.12
CA THR A 7 5.78 15.35 2.88
C THR A 7 6.78 14.42 2.19
N LEU A 8 6.34 13.25 1.70
CA LEU A 8 7.23 12.28 1.08
C LEU A 8 7.74 12.69 -0.31
N THR A 9 7.01 13.55 -1.01
CA THR A 9 7.41 14.08 -2.33
C THR A 9 8.21 15.39 -2.22
N GLY A 10 8.26 16.00 -1.02
CA GLY A 10 8.88 17.31 -0.83
C GLY A 10 8.05 18.48 -1.37
N GLU A 11 6.75 18.27 -1.59
CA GLU A 11 5.80 19.29 -2.03
C GLU A 11 5.33 20.18 -0.85
N PHE A 12 5.62 19.79 0.38
CA PHE A 12 5.28 20.57 1.58
C PHE A 12 6.27 21.75 1.72
N GLU A 13 5.74 22.97 1.87
CA GLU A 13 6.58 24.16 2.05
C GLU A 13 7.56 23.96 3.20
N HIS A 14 8.87 24.14 2.91
CA HIS A 14 10.00 24.05 3.84
C HIS A 14 10.43 22.65 4.32
N GLU A 15 9.93 21.56 3.74
CA GLU A 15 10.41 20.21 4.04
C GLU A 15 11.22 19.60 2.88
N GLU A 16 12.38 19.06 3.20
CA GLU A 16 13.18 18.31 2.23
C GLU A 16 12.63 16.88 2.07
N LYS A 17 12.73 16.35 0.87
CA LYS A 17 12.34 14.96 0.58
C LYS A 17 13.18 14.01 1.46
N PRO A 18 12.55 13.04 2.16
CA PRO A 18 13.28 12.11 2.99
C PRO A 18 14.15 11.15 2.17
N ASP A 19 15.34 10.82 2.68
CA ASP A 19 16.24 9.83 2.10
C ASP A 19 15.74 8.38 2.32
N LEU A 20 14.97 8.15 3.39
CA LEU A 20 14.49 6.86 3.82
C LEU A 20 13.14 6.97 4.53
N VAL A 21 12.24 6.06 4.25
CA VAL A 21 10.93 5.95 4.93
C VAL A 21 10.90 4.72 5.82
N LEU A 22 10.57 4.90 7.09
CA LEU A 22 10.21 3.81 7.98
C LEU A 22 8.68 3.65 7.99
N ALA A 23 8.18 2.69 7.24
CA ALA A 23 6.76 2.39 7.21
C ALA A 23 6.40 1.45 8.36
N VAL A 24 5.73 1.97 9.39
CA VAL A 24 5.33 1.18 10.56
C VAL A 24 3.92 0.63 10.37
N ALA A 25 3.79 -0.69 10.41
CA ALA A 25 2.54 -1.40 10.23
C ALA A 25 2.18 -2.23 11.48
N ASP A 26 0.90 -2.26 11.84
CA ASP A 26 0.36 -3.16 12.86
C ASP A 26 0.30 -4.59 12.29
N ALA A 27 1.05 -5.50 12.91
CA ALA A 27 1.09 -6.90 12.53
C ALA A 27 -0.27 -7.62 12.63
N GLY A 28 -1.15 -7.16 13.53
CA GLY A 28 -2.51 -7.69 13.69
C GLY A 28 -3.46 -7.28 12.58
N ASN A 29 -3.19 -6.14 11.91
CA ASN A 29 -4.02 -5.56 10.86
C ASN A 29 -3.20 -5.32 9.57
N LEU A 30 -2.35 -6.29 9.23
CA LEU A 30 -1.33 -6.13 8.19
C LEU A 30 -1.92 -5.76 6.83
N GLU A 31 -2.99 -6.42 6.37
CA GLU A 31 -3.59 -6.19 5.06
C GLU A 31 -4.04 -4.72 4.90
N ARG A 32 -4.66 -4.17 5.93
CA ARG A 32 -5.11 -2.77 5.93
C ARG A 32 -3.94 -1.79 5.89
N ASN A 33 -2.90 -2.07 6.67
CA ASN A 33 -1.72 -1.20 6.72
C ASN A 33 -0.90 -1.27 5.43
N MET A 34 -0.87 -2.44 4.77
CA MET A 34 -0.17 -2.63 3.50
C MET A 34 -0.69 -1.75 2.38
N PHE A 35 -1.95 -1.30 2.42
CA PHE A 35 -2.48 -0.36 1.43
C PHE A 35 -1.62 0.91 1.36
N LEU A 36 -1.39 1.56 2.50
CA LEU A 36 -0.52 2.75 2.57
C LEU A 36 0.94 2.41 2.24
N VAL A 37 1.44 1.27 2.72
CA VAL A 37 2.82 0.83 2.43
C VAL A 37 3.05 0.69 0.93
N THR A 38 2.11 0.08 0.19
CA THR A 38 2.24 -0.06 -1.26
C THR A 38 2.21 1.29 -1.98
N GLN A 39 1.42 2.25 -1.52
CA GLN A 39 1.42 3.62 -2.05
C GLN A 39 2.75 4.34 -1.80
N VAL A 40 3.37 4.14 -0.63
CA VAL A 40 4.69 4.67 -0.32
C VAL A 40 5.77 4.05 -1.21
N LEU A 41 5.70 2.74 -1.46
CA LEU A 41 6.62 2.05 -2.37
C LEU A 41 6.53 2.57 -3.81
N ASP A 42 5.33 2.95 -4.24
CA ASP A 42 5.12 3.55 -5.56
C ASP A 42 5.86 4.89 -5.73
N LEU A 43 6.11 5.63 -4.65
CA LEU A 43 6.90 6.87 -4.70
C LEU A 43 8.38 6.64 -5.04
N GLY A 44 8.85 5.38 -5.02
CA GLY A 44 10.22 5.02 -5.34
C GLY A 44 11.25 5.45 -4.31
N LEU A 45 10.82 5.77 -3.10
CA LEU A 45 11.71 6.06 -1.97
C LEU A 45 12.26 4.77 -1.38
N PRO A 46 13.48 4.78 -0.81
CA PRO A 46 13.95 3.70 0.04
C PRO A 46 13.01 3.50 1.23
N VAL A 47 12.57 2.25 1.47
CA VAL A 47 11.60 1.92 2.52
C VAL A 47 12.12 0.76 3.36
N ILE A 48 11.93 0.85 4.68
CA ILE A 48 11.99 -0.29 5.60
C ILE A 48 10.59 -0.48 6.17
N LEU A 49 10.03 -1.67 6.02
CA LEU A 49 8.77 -2.04 6.67
C LEU A 49 9.03 -2.54 8.08
N VAL A 50 8.47 -1.85 9.06
CA VAL A 50 8.55 -2.22 10.48
C VAL A 50 7.21 -2.81 10.90
N LEU A 51 7.17 -4.14 11.12
CA LEU A 51 5.99 -4.84 11.63
C LEU A 51 5.97 -4.71 13.16
N ASN A 52 5.18 -3.79 13.67
CA ASN A 52 5.03 -3.57 15.11
C ASN A 52 3.86 -4.38 15.68
N MET A 53 3.78 -4.46 17.01
CA MET A 53 2.75 -5.20 17.75
C MET A 53 2.78 -6.72 17.48
N MET A 54 3.97 -7.29 17.27
CA MET A 54 4.12 -8.74 17.05
C MET A 54 3.66 -9.57 18.25
N ASP A 55 3.80 -9.06 19.47
CA ASP A 55 3.27 -9.60 20.72
C ASP A 55 1.73 -9.70 20.69
N VAL A 56 1.07 -8.62 20.28
CA VAL A 56 -0.40 -8.56 20.13
C VAL A 56 -0.87 -9.51 19.02
N ALA A 57 -0.22 -9.52 17.88
CA ALA A 57 -0.53 -10.45 16.78
C ALA A 57 -0.42 -11.90 17.26
N LYS A 58 0.68 -12.25 17.96
CA LYS A 58 0.90 -13.58 18.53
C LYS A 58 -0.16 -13.96 19.56
N SER A 59 -0.58 -13.04 20.43
CA SER A 59 -1.65 -13.29 21.41
C SER A 59 -3.00 -13.60 20.74
N LYS A 60 -3.23 -13.08 19.53
CA LYS A 60 -4.40 -13.36 18.68
C LYS A 60 -4.22 -14.60 17.77
N GLY A 61 -3.17 -15.40 18.01
CA GLY A 61 -2.86 -16.58 17.20
C GLY A 61 -2.36 -16.24 15.79
N ILE A 62 -1.97 -14.99 15.51
CA ILE A 62 -1.47 -14.56 14.21
C ILE A 62 0.06 -14.70 14.22
N SER A 63 0.58 -15.41 13.22
CA SER A 63 2.02 -15.53 12.94
C SER A 63 2.32 -14.95 11.57
N ILE A 64 3.40 -14.15 11.47
CA ILE A 64 3.81 -13.52 10.20
C ILE A 64 5.23 -13.96 9.87
N ARG A 65 5.43 -14.47 8.65
CA ARG A 65 6.74 -14.84 8.13
C ARG A 65 7.43 -13.63 7.50
N ALA A 66 8.00 -12.74 8.35
CA ALA A 66 8.62 -11.47 7.93
C ALA A 66 9.65 -11.63 6.80
N ARG A 67 10.52 -12.66 6.85
CA ARG A 67 11.51 -12.92 5.79
C ARG A 67 10.88 -13.27 4.43
N GLN A 68 9.72 -13.89 4.43
CA GLN A 68 9.02 -14.19 3.19
C GLN A 68 8.36 -12.93 2.64
N LEU A 69 7.77 -12.10 3.51
CA LEU A 69 7.22 -10.80 3.13
C LEU A 69 8.31 -9.88 2.56
N GLU A 70 9.50 -9.84 3.18
CA GLU A 70 10.67 -9.14 2.67
C GLU A 70 11.02 -9.54 1.22
N LYS A 71 11.04 -10.84 0.94
CA LYS A 71 11.30 -11.34 -0.42
C LYS A 71 10.21 -10.95 -1.41
N THR A 72 8.95 -10.97 -0.97
CA THR A 72 7.80 -10.62 -1.83
C THR A 72 7.77 -9.13 -2.15
N LEU A 73 8.10 -8.28 -1.19
CA LEU A 73 8.09 -6.82 -1.35
C LEU A 73 9.39 -6.26 -1.91
N GLY A 74 10.49 -7.01 -1.86
CA GLY A 74 11.82 -6.54 -2.26
C GLY A 74 12.41 -5.43 -1.38
N ILE A 75 11.92 -5.28 -0.14
CA ILE A 75 12.37 -4.29 0.83
C ILE A 75 12.64 -4.94 2.18
N PRO A 76 13.54 -4.39 3.02
CA PRO A 76 13.78 -4.90 4.38
C PRO A 76 12.49 -4.90 5.22
N VAL A 77 12.25 -6.01 5.94
CA VAL A 77 11.11 -6.18 6.85
C VAL A 77 11.61 -6.54 8.24
N VAL A 78 11.36 -5.69 9.22
CA VAL A 78 11.79 -5.88 10.60
C VAL A 78 10.57 -6.06 11.50
N ALA A 79 10.50 -7.20 12.20
CA ALA A 79 9.42 -7.51 13.13
C ALA A 79 9.79 -7.06 14.54
N ILE A 80 8.93 -6.27 15.19
CA ILE A 80 9.18 -5.71 16.52
C ILE A 80 7.95 -5.77 17.44
N SER A 81 8.23 -5.66 18.74
CA SER A 81 7.25 -5.34 19.78
C SER A 81 7.80 -4.15 20.57
N ALA A 82 7.46 -2.93 20.12
CA ALA A 82 8.05 -1.71 20.66
C ALA A 82 7.81 -1.54 22.17
N THR A 83 6.64 -1.96 22.67
CA THR A 83 6.29 -1.96 24.09
C THR A 83 7.19 -2.87 24.92
N GLU A 84 7.63 -3.99 24.37
CA GLU A 84 8.56 -4.93 24.98
C GLU A 84 10.04 -4.59 24.70
N ARG A 85 10.31 -3.50 23.96
CA ARG A 85 11.62 -3.10 23.45
C ARG A 85 12.32 -4.19 22.61
N ASN A 86 11.56 -5.13 22.08
CA ASN A 86 12.07 -6.22 21.26
C ASN A 86 12.12 -5.78 19.79
N GLY A 87 13.25 -6.00 19.10
CA GLY A 87 13.44 -5.70 17.69
C GLY A 87 13.84 -4.25 17.37
N VAL A 88 13.95 -3.35 18.36
CA VAL A 88 14.30 -1.93 18.12
C VAL A 88 15.74 -1.76 17.65
N LEU A 89 16.65 -2.60 18.14
CA LEU A 89 18.05 -2.59 17.69
C LEU A 89 18.15 -3.05 16.23
N GLU A 90 17.38 -4.05 15.85
CA GLU A 90 17.31 -4.58 14.50
C GLU A 90 16.83 -3.53 13.49
N VAL A 91 15.90 -2.63 13.89
CA VAL A 91 15.50 -1.48 13.07
C VAL A 91 16.68 -0.53 12.85
N LYS A 92 17.44 -0.19 13.90
CA LYS A 92 18.64 0.66 13.79
C LYS A 92 19.70 0.02 12.88
N GLU A 93 19.89 -1.28 13.01
CA GLU A 93 20.80 -2.02 12.13
C GLU A 93 20.32 -2.02 10.67
N ALA A 94 19.03 -2.19 10.43
CA ALA A 94 18.45 -2.14 9.09
C ALA A 94 18.66 -0.76 8.46
N ILE A 95 18.46 0.33 9.22
CA ILE A 95 18.75 1.70 8.76
C ILE A 95 20.21 1.86 8.37
N ASN A 96 21.13 1.36 9.17
CA ASN A 96 22.57 1.48 8.90
C ASN A 96 23.05 0.63 7.72
N LYS A 97 22.33 -0.45 7.40
CA LYS A 97 22.70 -1.39 6.33
C LYS A 97 21.99 -1.13 5.01
N ILE A 98 20.91 -0.34 5.03
CA ILE A 98 20.08 -0.14 3.83
C ILE A 98 20.87 0.58 2.74
N ASN A 99 20.73 0.08 1.53
CA ASN A 99 21.16 0.81 0.35
C ASN A 99 20.07 1.84 0.02
N LEU A 100 20.40 3.13 0.07
CA LEU A 100 19.48 4.24 -0.24
C LEU A 100 19.15 4.32 -1.74
N ARG A 101 18.95 3.17 -2.39
CA ARG A 101 18.42 3.10 -3.76
C ARG A 101 16.91 2.88 -3.70
N ALA A 102 16.24 3.41 -4.70
CA ALA A 102 14.83 3.11 -4.90
C ALA A 102 14.61 1.58 -4.93
N PRO A 103 13.61 1.07 -4.23
CA PRO A 103 13.26 -0.34 -4.32
C PRO A 103 12.83 -0.70 -5.75
N GLU A 104 13.00 -1.97 -6.11
CA GLU A 104 12.40 -2.48 -7.34
C GLU A 104 10.88 -2.24 -7.33
N PRO A 105 10.28 -1.94 -8.48
CA PRO A 105 8.83 -1.78 -8.56
C PRO A 105 8.11 -3.01 -8.02
N LEU A 106 7.03 -2.79 -7.28
CA LEU A 106 6.14 -3.88 -6.90
C LEU A 106 5.69 -4.62 -8.16
N GLN A 107 5.90 -5.93 -8.18
CA GLN A 107 5.47 -6.78 -9.28
C GLN A 107 4.00 -7.17 -9.06
N TRP A 108 3.10 -6.22 -9.26
CA TRP A 108 1.68 -6.49 -9.31
C TRP A 108 1.22 -6.56 -10.76
N GLU A 109 0.22 -7.37 -11.01
CA GLU A 109 -0.38 -7.51 -12.32
C GLU A 109 -1.67 -6.67 -12.34
N PRO A 110 -1.63 -5.41 -12.81
CA PRO A 110 -2.82 -4.60 -12.87
C PRO A 110 -3.79 -5.16 -13.92
N ASP A 111 -5.07 -4.89 -13.70
CA ASP A 111 -6.12 -5.27 -14.63
C ASP A 111 -5.83 -4.77 -16.05
N PRO A 112 -6.06 -5.57 -17.10
CA PRO A 112 -5.79 -5.17 -18.49
C PRO A 112 -6.51 -3.89 -18.92
N ALA A 113 -7.69 -3.58 -18.36
CA ALA A 113 -8.37 -2.32 -18.66
C ALA A 113 -7.67 -1.14 -18.02
N LEU A 114 -7.15 -1.30 -16.79
CA LEU A 114 -6.36 -0.30 -16.10
C LEU A 114 -5.05 -0.02 -16.83
N VAL A 115 -4.36 -1.07 -17.31
CA VAL A 115 -3.13 -0.93 -18.11
C VAL A 115 -3.40 -0.06 -19.36
N LYS A 116 -4.45 -0.39 -20.12
CA LYS A 116 -4.82 0.39 -21.33
C LYS A 116 -5.18 1.84 -21.00
N ALA A 117 -5.88 2.08 -19.90
CA ALA A 117 -6.23 3.43 -19.46
C ALA A 117 -4.98 4.23 -19.09
N ILE A 118 -4.03 3.63 -18.35
CA ILE A 118 -2.74 4.23 -18.03
C ILE A 118 -1.97 4.59 -19.29
N ASP A 119 -1.91 3.69 -20.27
CA ASP A 119 -1.19 3.94 -21.54
C ASP A 119 -1.76 5.13 -22.31
N VAL A 120 -3.09 5.31 -22.30
CA VAL A 120 -3.73 6.48 -22.93
C VAL A 120 -3.30 7.77 -22.22
N VAL A 121 -3.37 7.81 -20.89
CA VAL A 121 -2.97 9.00 -20.12
C VAL A 121 -1.47 9.28 -20.31
N LYS A 122 -0.61 8.26 -20.24
CA LYS A 122 0.83 8.43 -20.47
C LYS A 122 1.13 9.02 -21.85
N LYS A 123 0.45 8.55 -22.88
CA LYS A 123 0.69 8.98 -24.26
C LYS A 123 0.20 10.40 -24.56
N GLU A 124 -0.96 10.78 -24.01
CA GLU A 124 -1.65 12.02 -24.40
C GLU A 124 -1.43 13.18 -23.41
N TRP A 125 -1.16 12.88 -22.12
CA TRP A 125 -1.01 13.88 -21.06
C TRP A 125 0.44 14.07 -20.62
N ILE A 126 1.19 12.99 -20.44
CA ILE A 126 2.53 13.07 -19.86
C ILE A 126 3.54 13.45 -20.95
N ASN A 127 4.31 14.51 -20.69
CA ASN A 127 5.34 14.94 -21.62
C ASN A 127 6.51 13.92 -21.64
N PRO A 128 6.76 13.22 -22.75
CA PRO A 128 7.81 12.21 -22.83
C PRO A 128 9.24 12.79 -22.69
N PHE A 129 9.40 14.12 -22.71
CA PHE A 129 10.69 14.82 -22.57
C PHE A 129 10.98 15.26 -21.12
N THR A 130 10.14 14.87 -20.14
CA THR A 130 10.50 15.06 -18.75
C THR A 130 11.49 13.99 -18.33
N ASP A 131 12.54 14.35 -17.58
CA ASP A 131 13.54 13.43 -16.99
C ASP A 131 12.95 12.47 -15.93
N LEU A 132 11.63 12.43 -15.82
CA LEU A 132 10.93 11.51 -14.93
C LEU A 132 11.05 10.08 -15.45
N GLN A 133 11.44 9.17 -14.59
CA GLN A 133 11.48 7.74 -14.91
C GLN A 133 10.06 7.26 -15.31
N GLU A 134 9.97 6.30 -16.19
CA GLU A 134 8.70 5.73 -16.70
C GLU A 134 7.73 5.33 -15.57
N LYS A 135 8.27 4.94 -14.44
CA LYS A 135 7.53 4.63 -13.21
C LYS A 135 6.76 5.84 -12.66
N ALA A 136 7.38 7.02 -12.62
CA ALA A 136 6.72 8.24 -12.16
C ALA A 136 5.52 8.60 -13.06
N HIS A 137 5.67 8.40 -14.37
CA HIS A 137 4.58 8.57 -15.32
C HIS A 137 3.39 7.63 -15.06
N THR A 138 3.66 6.38 -14.70
CA THR A 138 2.60 5.41 -14.36
C THR A 138 1.83 5.82 -13.10
N ILE A 139 2.53 6.30 -12.07
CA ILE A 139 1.91 6.77 -10.83
C ILE A 139 1.06 8.01 -11.08
N GLU A 140 1.56 8.95 -11.88
CA GLU A 140 0.83 10.16 -12.24
C GLU A 140 -0.44 9.83 -13.05
N ALA A 141 -0.35 8.91 -14.01
CA ALA A 141 -1.50 8.41 -14.74
C ALA A 141 -2.54 7.73 -13.85
N LEU A 142 -2.09 6.88 -12.90
CA LEU A 142 -2.97 6.24 -11.91
C LEU A 142 -3.71 7.27 -11.07
N LYS A 143 -3.03 8.33 -10.61
CA LYS A 143 -3.65 9.40 -9.83
C LYS A 143 -4.73 10.13 -10.62
N LEU A 144 -4.43 10.48 -11.86
CA LEU A 144 -5.39 11.13 -12.73
C LEU A 144 -6.63 10.27 -12.97
N ILE A 145 -6.45 8.96 -13.19
CA ILE A 145 -7.58 8.05 -13.42
C ILE A 145 -8.43 7.86 -12.16
N SER A 146 -7.79 7.71 -10.97
CA SER A 146 -8.48 7.31 -9.74
C SER A 146 -9.10 8.47 -8.97
N ASN A 147 -8.53 9.68 -9.06
CA ASN A 147 -8.90 10.82 -8.23
C ASN A 147 -9.38 12.04 -9.04
N TYR A 148 -9.67 11.85 -10.32
CA TYR A 148 -10.05 12.96 -11.18
C TYR A 148 -11.46 13.45 -10.85
N ASP A 149 -11.59 14.76 -10.63
CA ASP A 149 -12.86 15.44 -10.42
C ASP A 149 -13.34 16.06 -11.74
N HIS A 150 -14.34 15.45 -12.35
CA HIS A 150 -14.95 15.95 -13.59
C HIS A 150 -15.76 17.24 -13.39
N GLU A 151 -16.15 17.58 -12.14
CA GLU A 151 -16.87 18.83 -11.84
C GLU A 151 -15.89 20.01 -11.74
N SER A 152 -14.61 19.74 -11.45
CA SER A 152 -13.54 20.73 -11.32
C SER A 152 -12.27 20.30 -12.06
N PRO A 153 -12.32 20.17 -13.40
CA PRO A 153 -11.17 19.72 -14.18
C PRO A 153 -10.02 20.74 -14.14
N GLU A 154 -8.78 20.27 -14.01
CA GLU A 154 -7.60 21.15 -14.06
C GLU A 154 -7.48 21.88 -15.39
N THR A 155 -7.79 21.19 -16.49
CA THR A 155 -7.87 21.75 -17.86
C THR A 155 -8.88 20.95 -18.70
N GLU A 156 -9.43 21.56 -19.76
CA GLU A 156 -10.29 20.85 -20.73
C GLU A 156 -9.58 19.63 -21.35
N LYS A 157 -8.28 19.76 -21.58
CA LYS A 157 -7.46 18.67 -22.15
C LYS A 157 -7.34 17.51 -21.16
N SER A 158 -7.12 17.75 -19.85
CA SER A 158 -7.05 16.69 -18.85
C SER A 158 -8.38 15.95 -18.73
N ASP A 159 -9.49 16.68 -18.75
CA ASP A 159 -10.84 16.11 -18.69
C ASP A 159 -11.12 15.18 -19.89
N GLU A 160 -10.77 15.59 -21.10
CA GLU A 160 -10.94 14.77 -22.31
C GLU A 160 -10.14 13.47 -22.25
N ILE A 161 -8.88 13.55 -21.80
CA ILE A 161 -7.98 12.37 -21.71
C ILE A 161 -8.48 11.40 -20.63
N VAL A 162 -8.85 11.92 -19.45
CA VAL A 162 -9.35 11.07 -18.37
C VAL A 162 -10.70 10.44 -18.74
N LYS A 163 -11.59 11.14 -19.42
CA LYS A 163 -12.83 10.55 -19.97
C LYS A 163 -12.53 9.37 -20.90
N LYS A 164 -11.55 9.49 -21.80
CA LYS A 164 -11.12 8.37 -22.65
C LYS A 164 -10.62 7.18 -21.82
N ALA A 165 -9.83 7.45 -20.78
CA ALA A 165 -9.33 6.41 -19.88
C ALA A 165 -10.48 5.73 -19.11
N HIS A 166 -11.42 6.51 -18.58
CA HIS A 166 -12.61 6.00 -17.89
C HIS A 166 -13.50 5.16 -18.82
N ASP A 167 -13.75 5.62 -20.04
CA ASP A 167 -14.49 4.87 -21.06
C ASP A 167 -13.91 3.47 -21.33
N ILE A 168 -12.58 3.34 -21.34
CA ILE A 168 -11.91 2.04 -21.49
C ILE A 168 -12.25 1.10 -20.34
N ILE A 169 -12.22 1.61 -19.12
CA ILE A 169 -12.50 0.85 -17.91
C ILE A 169 -13.98 0.48 -17.82
N GLU A 170 -14.88 1.42 -18.12
CA GLU A 170 -16.33 1.21 -18.11
C GLU A 170 -16.79 0.21 -19.17
N ARG A 171 -16.22 0.25 -20.38
CA ARG A 171 -16.48 -0.76 -21.44
C ARG A 171 -16.02 -2.16 -21.03
N ALA A 172 -15.08 -2.27 -20.11
CA ALA A 172 -14.70 -3.55 -19.49
C ALA A 172 -15.64 -3.96 -18.34
N GLY A 173 -16.71 -3.21 -18.07
CA GLY A 173 -17.67 -3.47 -17.00
C GLY A 173 -17.15 -3.12 -15.60
N LYS A 174 -16.18 -2.20 -15.50
CA LYS A 174 -15.49 -1.86 -14.24
C LYS A 174 -15.71 -0.41 -13.86
N ASN A 175 -15.54 -0.10 -12.57
CA ASN A 175 -15.65 1.27 -12.07
C ASN A 175 -14.25 1.93 -12.05
N PRO A 176 -14.03 3.03 -12.77
CA PRO A 176 -12.74 3.72 -12.83
C PRO A 176 -12.20 4.14 -11.46
N ALA A 177 -13.04 4.71 -10.59
CA ALA A 177 -12.64 5.18 -9.27
C ALA A 177 -12.28 4.04 -8.29
N ALA A 178 -12.77 2.82 -8.52
CA ALA A 178 -12.54 1.68 -7.64
C ALA A 178 -11.46 0.72 -8.16
N LEU A 179 -11.17 0.75 -9.46
CA LEU A 179 -10.36 -0.30 -10.10
C LEU A 179 -8.92 -0.35 -9.57
N GLU A 180 -8.26 0.78 -9.38
CA GLU A 180 -6.92 0.86 -8.80
C GLU A 180 -6.90 0.28 -7.38
N VAL A 181 -7.85 0.71 -6.55
CA VAL A 181 -7.99 0.25 -5.16
C VAL A 181 -8.20 -1.27 -5.10
N MET A 182 -9.09 -1.81 -5.95
CA MET A 182 -9.35 -3.24 -6.03
C MET A 182 -8.10 -4.03 -6.43
N ASN A 183 -7.40 -3.59 -7.48
CA ASN A 183 -6.16 -4.23 -7.92
C ASN A 183 -5.08 -4.20 -6.83
N ARG A 184 -4.98 -3.11 -6.09
CA ARG A 184 -4.03 -2.98 -4.98
C ARG A 184 -4.36 -3.95 -3.85
N TYR A 185 -5.64 -4.10 -3.50
CA TYR A 185 -6.06 -5.09 -2.50
C TYR A 185 -5.83 -6.52 -2.96
N ASP A 186 -6.07 -6.85 -4.24
CA ASP A 186 -5.75 -8.16 -4.81
C ASP A 186 -4.24 -8.48 -4.69
N PHE A 187 -3.38 -7.49 -4.97
CA PHE A 187 -1.94 -7.64 -4.77
C PHE A 187 -1.58 -7.85 -3.29
N ILE A 188 -2.18 -7.08 -2.39
CA ILE A 188 -1.96 -7.19 -0.94
C ILE A 188 -2.38 -8.58 -0.45
N GLU A 189 -3.54 -9.07 -0.85
CA GLU A 189 -4.01 -10.39 -0.46
C GLU A 189 -3.07 -11.50 -0.94
N LYS A 190 -2.63 -11.44 -2.20
CA LYS A 190 -1.64 -12.37 -2.76
C LYS A 190 -0.27 -12.30 -2.07
N SER A 191 0.11 -11.13 -1.57
CA SER A 191 1.40 -10.90 -0.90
C SER A 191 1.38 -11.26 0.58
N VAL A 192 0.31 -10.91 1.29
CA VAL A 192 0.16 -11.08 2.75
C VAL A 192 -0.45 -12.43 3.11
N GLY A 193 -1.45 -12.89 2.35
CA GLY A 193 -2.12 -14.16 2.61
C GLY A 193 -1.16 -15.35 2.81
N PRO A 194 -0.17 -15.57 1.91
CA PRO A 194 0.77 -16.67 2.05
C PRO A 194 1.75 -16.55 3.23
N VAL A 195 1.96 -15.34 3.77
CA VAL A 195 2.92 -15.10 4.85
C VAL A 195 2.28 -14.97 6.22
N LYS A 196 0.97 -14.84 6.28
CA LYS A 196 0.18 -14.71 7.48
C LYS A 196 -0.52 -16.03 7.80
N GLU A 197 -0.21 -16.60 8.93
CA GLU A 197 -0.88 -17.80 9.45
C GLU A 197 -1.73 -17.42 10.66
N LYS A 198 -2.99 -17.78 10.63
CA LYS A 198 -3.86 -17.68 11.81
C LYS A 198 -4.10 -19.09 12.33
N LYS A 199 -3.57 -19.40 13.52
CA LYS A 199 -3.95 -20.64 14.20
C LYS A 199 -5.44 -20.54 14.50
N SER A 200 -6.24 -21.47 13.99
CA SER A 200 -7.59 -21.67 14.47
C SER A 200 -7.49 -22.09 15.93
N GLU A 201 -7.68 -21.16 16.84
CA GLU A 201 -7.92 -21.53 18.23
C GLU A 201 -9.34 -22.04 18.31
N ASP A 202 -9.49 -23.35 18.48
CA ASP A 202 -10.72 -24.00 19.00
C ASP A 202 -10.99 -23.65 20.48
N LYS A 203 -10.38 -22.58 20.98
CA LYS A 203 -10.66 -22.03 22.30
C LYS A 203 -11.47 -20.77 22.11
N ILE A 204 -12.80 -20.94 22.11
CA ILE A 204 -13.74 -19.86 22.35
C ILE A 204 -13.22 -19.11 23.60
N SER A 205 -12.79 -17.88 23.42
CA SER A 205 -12.32 -17.02 24.49
C SER A 205 -13.38 -16.99 25.61
N LEU A 206 -12.97 -16.89 26.86
CA LEU A 206 -13.92 -16.69 27.94
C LEU A 206 -14.82 -15.47 27.70
N THR A 207 -14.28 -14.44 27.04
CA THR A 207 -15.00 -13.23 26.63
C THR A 207 -16.08 -13.56 25.56
N ASP A 208 -15.76 -14.38 24.56
CA ASP A 208 -16.72 -14.80 23.53
C ASP A 208 -17.82 -15.69 24.13
N ARG A 209 -17.49 -16.48 25.15
CA ARG A 209 -18.49 -17.27 25.91
C ARG A 209 -19.40 -16.35 26.74
N ILE A 210 -18.86 -15.33 27.35
CA ILE A 210 -19.64 -14.34 28.12
C ILE A 210 -20.54 -13.55 27.17
N ASP A 211 -20.02 -13.06 26.05
CA ASP A 211 -20.80 -12.35 25.02
C ASP A 211 -21.89 -13.23 24.43
N SER A 212 -21.61 -14.51 24.15
CA SER A 212 -22.63 -15.45 23.64
C SER A 212 -23.74 -15.73 24.67
N VAL A 213 -23.44 -15.67 25.97
CA VAL A 213 -24.43 -15.84 27.03
C VAL A 213 -25.26 -14.56 27.24
N ILE A 214 -24.64 -13.40 27.13
CA ILE A 214 -25.31 -12.10 27.30
C ILE A 214 -26.16 -11.75 26.09
N THR A 215 -25.75 -12.16 24.88
CA THR A 215 -26.49 -11.88 23.62
C THR A 215 -27.49 -12.99 23.25
N HIS A 216 -27.49 -14.11 23.94
CA HIS A 216 -28.51 -15.13 23.74
C HIS A 216 -29.84 -14.64 24.29
N SER A 217 -30.76 -14.35 23.40
CA SER A 217 -32.09 -13.83 23.63
C SER A 217 -32.95 -14.83 24.49
N ILE A 218 -32.73 -14.78 25.79
CA ILE A 218 -33.67 -15.34 26.79
C ILE A 218 -33.86 -14.26 27.86
N PHE A 219 -34.42 -13.15 27.41
CA PHE A 219 -35.18 -12.19 28.23
C PHE A 219 -36.10 -11.41 27.29
#